data_aff617d8f16630a9ac818ae72f2df89a
#
_entry.id   aff617d8f16630a9ac818ae72f2df89a
#
_cell.length_a   1.000
_cell.length_b   1.000
_cell.length_c   1.000
_cell.angle_alpha   90.00
_cell.angle_beta   90.00
_cell.angle_gamma   90.00
#
_symmetry.space_group_name_H-M   'P 1'
#
loop_
_entity.id
_entity.type
_entity.pdbx_description
1 polymer ?
#
loop_
_entity_poly.entity_id
_entity_poly.type
_entity_poly.pdbx_seq_one_letter_code
_entity_poly.pdbx_strand_id
1 'polypeptide(L)'
;MCRKIILIFIFVFSLQSCSKNEVIYEPQEKVDAYELYREGHNAFERGDYFFANKKFSEAELNFEIVEFAAKSALMSSYALYGINFYSDSLDNLERYLRKYPADKNVIYAHYLIALIHYEQIADEKKDLRPLIEANKKIDFFLDKYPDTDYSLDLKFKKDLIQNQLAAKELYVAKYYINIQKWVPAINRLKIIVKNYDKTIFIEEALHRLVEIHYYLGLNDEAQKYAKLLGYNYNSSEWFEQSYKLLNKDYKISKKTKVLNNDSFLKKILNKIK
;
A
#
# COMPACT_ATOMS: atom_id res chain seq x y z
N MET A 1 48.42 72.02 -13.43
CA MET A 1 48.55 71.51 -12.08
C MET A 1 47.26 70.86 -11.56
N CYS A 2 46.09 71.41 -11.73
CA CYS A 2 44.80 70.84 -11.22
C CYS A 2 44.50 69.45 -11.72
N ARG A 3 44.82 69.06 -12.96
CA ARG A 3 44.48 67.73 -13.52
C ARG A 3 45.26 66.57 -12.86
N LYS A 4 46.48 66.83 -12.38
CA LYS A 4 47.26 65.80 -11.66
C LYS A 4 46.81 65.63 -10.20
N ILE A 5 46.29 66.70 -9.57
CA ILE A 5 45.77 66.68 -8.19
C ILE A 5 44.45 65.90 -8.13
N ILE A 6 43.56 65.98 -9.14
CA ILE A 6 42.32 65.27 -9.25
C ILE A 6 42.58 63.77 -9.42
N LEU A 7 43.61 63.39 -10.21
CA LEU A 7 43.97 61.96 -10.35
C LEU A 7 44.50 61.31 -9.03
N ILE A 8 45.24 62.07 -8.23
CA ILE A 8 45.73 61.61 -6.94
C ILE A 8 44.58 61.48 -5.94
N PHE A 9 43.59 62.37 -5.96
CA PHE A 9 42.42 62.30 -5.09
C PHE A 9 41.52 61.11 -5.43
N ILE A 10 41.37 60.75 -6.69
CA ILE A 10 40.62 59.54 -7.12
C ILE A 10 41.34 58.26 -6.70
N PHE A 11 42.69 58.25 -6.75
CA PHE A 11 43.49 57.09 -6.35
C PHE A 11 43.49 56.84 -4.83
N VAL A 12 43.43 57.91 -4.01
CA VAL A 12 43.34 57.77 -2.55
C VAL A 12 41.95 57.30 -2.07
N PHE A 13 40.87 57.64 -2.83
CA PHE A 13 39.53 57.19 -2.50
C PHE A 13 39.27 55.71 -2.83
N SER A 14 40.06 55.16 -3.79
CA SER A 14 39.93 53.74 -4.15
C SER A 14 40.58 52.74 -3.17
N LEU A 15 41.32 53.22 -2.18
CA LEU A 15 42.00 52.38 -1.17
C LEU A 15 41.21 52.12 0.11
N GLN A 16 40.00 52.69 0.25
CA GLN A 16 39.18 52.49 1.45
C GLN A 16 38.14 51.33 1.33
N SER A 17 38.17 50.52 0.26
CA SER A 17 37.19 49.44 0.07
C SER A 17 37.76 48.07 0.40
N CYS A 18 38.39 47.91 1.55
CA CYS A 18 38.65 46.61 2.15
C CYS A 18 38.40 46.68 3.62
N SER A 19 37.17 46.93 4.03
CA SER A 19 36.71 46.49 5.34
C SER A 19 36.55 44.97 5.28
N LYS A 20 37.54 44.23 5.78
CA LYS A 20 37.30 42.82 6.18
C LYS A 20 36.24 42.87 7.29
N ASN A 21 35.01 42.66 6.90
CA ASN A 21 34.04 42.15 7.87
C ASN A 21 34.58 40.81 8.31
N GLU A 22 35.30 40.80 9.43
CA GLU A 22 35.49 39.56 10.16
C GLU A 22 34.09 39.03 10.44
N VAL A 23 33.75 37.90 9.78
CA VAL A 23 32.55 37.15 10.12
C VAL A 23 32.80 36.71 11.57
N ILE A 24 32.26 37.48 12.50
CA ILE A 24 32.21 37.08 13.91
C ILE A 24 31.38 35.81 13.86
N TYR A 25 32.06 34.65 13.98
CA TYR A 25 31.43 33.38 14.19
C TYR A 25 30.80 33.46 15.59
N GLU A 26 29.57 33.95 15.68
CA GLU A 26 28.77 33.75 16.88
C GLU A 26 28.52 32.22 16.94
N PRO A 27 29.01 31.56 18.01
CA PRO A 27 28.67 30.15 18.21
C PRO A 27 27.14 30.07 18.20
N GLN A 28 26.56 29.36 17.26
CA GLN A 28 25.13 29.11 17.30
C GLN A 28 24.83 28.51 18.67
N GLU A 29 23.94 29.16 19.42
CA GLU A 29 23.44 28.60 20.67
C GLU A 29 23.11 27.13 20.45
N LYS A 30 23.71 26.24 21.25
CA LYS A 30 23.50 24.79 21.09
C LYS A 30 22.02 24.55 21.38
N VAL A 31 21.24 24.37 20.30
CA VAL A 31 19.79 24.17 20.41
C VAL A 31 19.56 22.86 21.16
N ASP A 32 18.75 22.90 22.23
CA ASP A 32 18.41 21.70 22.98
C ASP A 32 17.56 20.73 22.14
N ALA A 33 18.15 19.60 21.81
CA ALA A 33 17.49 18.55 21.01
C ALA A 33 16.21 18.03 21.68
N TYR A 34 16.17 17.98 23.01
CA TYR A 34 14.97 17.56 23.73
C TYR A 34 13.85 18.59 23.63
N GLU A 35 14.21 19.89 23.63
CA GLU A 35 13.25 20.95 23.42
C GLU A 35 12.66 20.90 22.03
N LEU A 36 13.50 20.74 20.99
CA LEU A 36 13.03 20.56 19.61
C LEU A 36 12.10 19.35 19.47
N TYR A 37 12.46 18.24 20.10
CA TYR A 37 11.60 17.06 20.10
C TYR A 37 10.25 17.32 20.77
N ARG A 38 10.24 18.02 21.90
CA ARG A 38 9.03 18.39 22.63
C ARG A 38 8.14 19.32 21.82
N GLU A 39 8.72 20.34 21.19
CA GLU A 39 7.98 21.24 20.28
C GLU A 39 7.35 20.46 19.13
N GLY A 40 8.11 19.54 18.51
CA GLY A 40 7.62 18.65 17.47
C GLY A 40 6.45 17.77 17.93
N HIS A 41 6.56 17.19 19.12
CA HIS A 41 5.51 16.36 19.71
C HIS A 41 4.24 17.17 20.00
N ASN A 42 4.37 18.34 20.60
CA ASN A 42 3.24 19.23 20.87
C ASN A 42 2.54 19.69 19.56
N ALA A 43 3.30 19.95 18.51
CA ALA A 43 2.76 20.27 17.20
C ALA A 43 2.02 19.08 16.59
N PHE A 44 2.61 17.90 16.70
CA PHE A 44 2.01 16.65 16.22
C PHE A 44 0.65 16.38 16.88
N GLU A 45 0.54 16.51 18.19
CA GLU A 45 -0.71 16.33 18.94
C GLU A 45 -1.80 17.36 18.57
N ARG A 46 -1.40 18.57 18.15
CA ARG A 46 -2.33 19.57 17.64
C ARG A 46 -2.70 19.39 16.16
N GLY A 47 -2.13 18.38 15.47
CA GLY A 47 -2.35 18.15 14.06
C GLY A 47 -1.51 19.06 13.14
N ASP A 48 -0.57 19.85 13.67
CA ASP A 48 0.37 20.64 12.88
C ASP A 48 1.55 19.77 12.45
N TYR A 49 1.26 18.81 11.57
CA TYR A 49 2.23 17.81 11.14
C TYR A 49 3.40 18.40 10.34
N PHE A 50 3.17 19.50 9.62
CA PHE A 50 4.24 20.17 8.88
C PHE A 50 5.30 20.76 9.82
N PHE A 51 4.85 21.49 10.84
CA PHE A 51 5.76 22.02 11.86
C PHE A 51 6.38 20.90 12.70
N ALA A 52 5.61 19.87 13.04
CA ALA A 52 6.11 18.68 13.72
C ALA A 52 7.25 18.01 12.98
N ASN A 53 7.08 17.76 11.65
CA ASN A 53 8.13 17.22 10.80
C ASN A 53 9.42 18.05 10.85
N LYS A 54 9.29 19.38 10.72
CA LYS A 54 10.44 20.30 10.80
C LYS A 54 11.18 20.13 12.13
N LYS A 55 10.45 20.17 13.25
CA LYS A 55 11.03 20.10 14.58
C LYS A 55 11.65 18.74 14.90
N PHE A 56 11.02 17.64 14.48
CA PHE A 56 11.61 16.33 14.61
C PHE A 56 12.88 16.16 13.76
N SER A 57 12.93 16.73 12.55
CA SER A 57 14.13 16.70 11.71
C SER A 57 15.28 17.52 12.32
N GLU A 58 14.98 18.69 12.89
CA GLU A 58 15.96 19.48 13.62
C GLU A 58 16.46 18.73 14.87
N ALA A 59 15.56 18.07 15.62
CA ALA A 59 15.93 17.27 16.79
C ALA A 59 16.84 16.10 16.41
N GLU A 60 16.56 15.37 15.31
CA GLU A 60 17.41 14.28 14.83
C GLU A 60 18.86 14.72 14.63
N LEU A 61 19.06 15.93 14.07
CA LEU A 61 20.40 16.46 13.78
C LEU A 61 21.16 16.90 15.02
N ASN A 62 20.46 17.24 16.11
CA ASN A 62 21.03 17.76 17.33
C ASN A 62 21.19 16.73 18.46
N PHE A 63 20.54 15.55 18.36
CA PHE A 63 20.71 14.49 19.33
C PHE A 63 22.07 13.79 19.19
N GLU A 64 22.82 13.74 20.29
CA GLU A 64 24.05 12.95 20.40
C GLU A 64 23.74 11.47 20.65
N ILE A 65 22.61 11.16 21.30
CA ILE A 65 22.18 9.80 21.61
C ILE A 65 21.42 9.23 20.42
N VAL A 66 21.97 8.16 19.81
CA VAL A 66 21.47 7.53 18.60
C VAL A 66 20.01 7.10 18.72
N GLU A 67 19.57 6.58 19.87
CA GLU A 67 18.19 6.15 20.08
C GLU A 67 17.19 7.31 19.95
N PHE A 68 17.50 8.49 20.49
CA PHE A 68 16.62 9.65 20.38
C PHE A 68 16.66 10.27 18.98
N ALA A 69 17.82 10.25 18.32
CA ALA A 69 17.94 10.65 16.92
C ALA A 69 17.09 9.75 16.02
N ALA A 70 17.18 8.43 16.19
CA ALA A 70 16.38 7.45 15.45
C ALA A 70 14.86 7.66 15.67
N LYS A 71 14.46 7.88 16.93
CA LYS A 71 13.05 8.15 17.26
C LYS A 71 12.56 9.44 16.59
N SER A 72 13.38 10.49 16.57
CA SER A 72 13.04 11.77 15.92
C SER A 72 12.89 11.60 14.41
N ALA A 73 13.80 10.89 13.76
CA ALA A 73 13.72 10.58 12.33
C ALA A 73 12.43 9.81 11.97
N LEU A 74 12.05 8.84 12.80
CA LEU A 74 10.81 8.09 12.59
C LEU A 74 9.58 8.96 12.78
N MET A 75 9.54 9.81 13.82
CA MET A 75 8.43 10.74 14.07
C MET A 75 8.29 11.79 12.96
N SER A 76 9.42 12.27 12.41
CA SER A 76 9.43 13.15 11.22
C SER A 76 8.74 12.47 10.02
N SER A 77 9.09 11.21 9.75
CA SER A 77 8.47 10.44 8.67
C SER A 77 6.97 10.22 8.90
N TYR A 78 6.58 9.94 10.15
CA TYR A 78 5.18 9.74 10.51
C TYR A 78 4.35 11.03 10.41
N ALA A 79 4.93 12.19 10.74
CA ALA A 79 4.28 13.48 10.52
C ALA A 79 4.03 13.77 9.03
N LEU A 80 4.98 13.46 8.15
CA LEU A 80 4.80 13.56 6.70
C LEU A 80 3.70 12.63 6.17
N TYR A 81 3.63 11.41 6.69
CA TYR A 81 2.54 10.49 6.40
C TYR A 81 1.18 11.09 6.77
N GLY A 82 1.08 11.73 7.95
CA GLY A 82 -0.16 12.35 8.45
C GLY A 82 -0.73 13.46 7.56
N ILE A 83 0.09 14.09 6.72
CA ILE A 83 -0.33 15.10 5.71
C ILE A 83 -0.31 14.56 4.28
N ASN A 84 -0.24 13.24 4.10
CA ASN A 84 -0.20 12.55 2.81
C ASN A 84 1.02 12.93 1.92
N PHE A 85 2.11 13.40 2.52
CA PHE A 85 3.38 13.63 1.82
C PHE A 85 4.13 12.29 1.71
N TYR A 86 3.52 11.36 0.97
CA TYR A 86 3.94 9.96 0.90
C TYR A 86 5.35 9.79 0.34
N SER A 87 5.72 10.55 -0.70
CA SER A 87 7.07 10.48 -1.28
C SER A 87 8.13 10.84 -0.26
N ASP A 88 7.97 12.00 0.40
CA ASP A 88 8.94 12.49 1.38
C ASP A 88 8.99 11.59 2.62
N SER A 89 7.83 11.04 3.03
CA SER A 89 7.76 10.07 4.12
C SER A 89 8.52 8.79 3.78
N LEU A 90 8.34 8.25 2.57
CA LEU A 90 9.07 7.07 2.10
C LEU A 90 10.58 7.30 2.04
N ASP A 91 11.03 8.44 1.49
CA ASP A 91 12.45 8.82 1.42
C ASP A 91 13.08 8.90 2.82
N ASN A 92 12.36 9.51 3.77
CA ASN A 92 12.79 9.59 5.17
C ASN A 92 12.82 8.22 5.85
N LEU A 93 11.83 7.35 5.62
CA LEU A 93 11.80 5.98 6.16
C LEU A 93 12.93 5.12 5.61
N GLU A 94 13.21 5.21 4.31
CA GLU A 94 14.34 4.51 3.71
C GLU A 94 15.68 5.02 4.24
N ARG A 95 15.82 6.34 4.42
CA ARG A 95 16.99 6.94 5.08
C ARG A 95 17.12 6.45 6.52
N TYR A 96 16.02 6.42 7.28
CA TYR A 96 15.98 5.88 8.64
C TYR A 96 16.46 4.43 8.70
N LEU A 97 15.94 3.55 7.84
CA LEU A 97 16.35 2.14 7.80
C LEU A 97 17.83 1.94 7.47
N ARG A 98 18.40 2.82 6.62
CA ARG A 98 19.84 2.79 6.31
C ARG A 98 20.70 3.32 7.47
N LYS A 99 20.25 4.38 8.14
CA LYS A 99 21.02 5.08 9.20
C LYS A 99 20.92 4.37 10.55
N TYR A 100 19.77 3.78 10.86
CA TYR A 100 19.44 3.18 12.15
C TYR A 100 18.98 1.72 12.06
N PRO A 101 19.74 0.82 11.42
CA PRO A 101 19.27 -0.55 11.12
C PRO A 101 19.07 -1.43 12.36
N ALA A 102 19.65 -1.05 13.50
CA ALA A 102 19.51 -1.78 14.76
C ALA A 102 18.49 -1.14 15.73
N ASP A 103 17.76 -0.11 15.30
CA ASP A 103 16.74 0.51 16.15
C ASP A 103 15.54 -0.43 16.36
N LYS A 104 14.97 -0.41 17.55
CA LYS A 104 13.82 -1.26 17.92
C LYS A 104 12.56 -1.03 17.07
N ASN A 105 12.44 0.16 16.47
CA ASN A 105 11.28 0.55 15.67
C ASN A 105 11.45 0.25 14.16
N VAL A 106 12.51 -0.47 13.76
CA VAL A 106 12.72 -0.88 12.35
C VAL A 106 11.52 -1.66 11.81
N ILE A 107 10.89 -2.50 12.63
CA ILE A 107 9.68 -3.24 12.26
C ILE A 107 8.55 -2.27 11.91
N TYR A 108 8.32 -1.26 12.77
CA TYR A 108 7.30 -0.24 12.52
C TYR A 108 7.58 0.59 11.26
N ALA A 109 8.85 0.93 10.99
CA ALA A 109 9.22 1.63 9.76
C ALA A 109 8.88 0.82 8.50
N HIS A 110 9.16 -0.48 8.49
CA HIS A 110 8.75 -1.36 7.39
C HIS A 110 7.23 -1.48 7.25
N TYR A 111 6.51 -1.55 8.37
CA TYR A 111 5.05 -1.53 8.38
C TYR A 111 4.51 -0.23 7.76
N LEU A 112 5.04 0.93 8.16
CA LEU A 112 4.60 2.22 7.65
C LEU A 112 4.88 2.37 6.14
N ILE A 113 6.01 1.86 5.66
CA ILE A 113 6.30 1.78 4.21
C ILE A 113 5.21 0.97 3.48
N ALA A 114 4.86 -0.21 3.99
CA ALA A 114 3.83 -1.04 3.39
C ALA A 114 2.46 -0.34 3.41
N LEU A 115 2.13 0.34 4.51
CA LEU A 115 0.91 1.11 4.68
C LEU A 115 0.83 2.29 3.70
N ILE A 116 1.90 3.06 3.54
CA ILE A 116 1.97 4.18 2.59
C ILE A 116 1.73 3.69 1.16
N HIS A 117 2.35 2.59 0.75
CA HIS A 117 2.10 2.03 -0.58
C HIS A 117 0.64 1.57 -0.75
N TYR A 118 0.02 1.03 0.31
CA TYR A 118 -1.40 0.66 0.30
C TYR A 118 -2.31 1.88 0.15
N GLU A 119 -2.05 2.96 0.90
CA GLU A 119 -2.84 4.20 0.85
C GLU A 119 -2.74 4.93 -0.51
N GLN A 120 -1.67 4.68 -1.27
CA GLN A 120 -1.52 5.24 -2.62
C GLN A 120 -2.34 4.51 -3.69
N ILE A 121 -3.06 3.44 -3.33
CA ILE A 121 -3.98 2.75 -4.23
C ILE A 121 -5.19 3.67 -4.47
N ALA A 122 -5.25 4.29 -5.66
CA ALA A 122 -6.33 5.20 -6.01
C ALA A 122 -7.46 4.45 -6.76
N ASP A 123 -7.35 4.31 -8.07
CA ASP A 123 -8.35 3.67 -8.92
C ASP A 123 -7.75 2.40 -9.56
N GLU A 124 -8.08 1.25 -8.97
CA GLU A 124 -7.63 -0.07 -9.42
C GLU A 124 -8.07 -0.41 -10.84
N LYS A 125 -9.06 0.28 -11.38
CA LYS A 125 -9.51 0.07 -12.76
C LYS A 125 -8.58 0.70 -13.78
N LYS A 126 -7.82 1.73 -13.40
CA LYS A 126 -6.94 2.47 -14.29
C LYS A 126 -5.51 1.95 -14.26
N ASP A 127 -4.88 1.93 -13.09
CA ASP A 127 -3.47 1.59 -12.94
C ASP A 127 -3.27 0.55 -11.84
N LEU A 128 -2.72 -0.60 -12.19
CA LEU A 128 -2.41 -1.68 -11.26
C LEU A 128 -1.04 -1.55 -10.58
N ARG A 129 -0.18 -0.61 -11.01
CA ARG A 129 1.17 -0.49 -10.45
C ARG A 129 1.17 -0.22 -8.95
N PRO A 130 0.33 0.69 -8.40
CA PRO A 130 0.25 0.89 -6.95
C PRO A 130 -0.16 -0.37 -6.19
N LEU A 131 -1.13 -1.14 -6.71
CA LEU A 131 -1.56 -2.42 -6.12
C LEU A 131 -0.42 -3.44 -6.08
N ILE A 132 0.33 -3.56 -7.18
CA ILE A 132 1.44 -4.51 -7.29
C ILE A 132 2.57 -4.11 -6.33
N GLU A 133 2.92 -2.82 -6.25
CA GLU A 133 3.96 -2.33 -5.33
C GLU A 133 3.53 -2.48 -3.86
N ALA A 134 2.29 -2.15 -3.52
CA ALA A 134 1.75 -2.39 -2.18
C ALA A 134 1.82 -3.88 -1.81
N ASN A 135 1.38 -4.78 -2.71
CA ASN A 135 1.46 -6.21 -2.46
C ASN A 135 2.90 -6.68 -2.21
N LYS A 136 3.88 -6.21 -3.00
CA LYS A 136 5.30 -6.55 -2.79
C LYS A 136 5.83 -6.11 -1.43
N LYS A 137 5.50 -4.89 -1.00
CA LYS A 137 5.94 -4.35 0.30
C LYS A 137 5.29 -5.10 1.46
N ILE A 138 4.01 -5.47 1.31
CA ILE A 138 3.29 -6.29 2.28
C ILE A 138 3.88 -7.71 2.33
N ASP A 139 4.14 -8.35 1.19
CA ASP A 139 4.76 -9.67 1.13
C ASP A 139 6.13 -9.68 1.82
N PHE A 140 6.98 -8.69 1.52
CA PHE A 140 8.27 -8.52 2.18
C PHE A 140 8.11 -8.41 3.72
N PHE A 141 7.13 -7.63 4.18
CA PHE A 141 6.90 -7.47 5.62
C PHE A 141 6.45 -8.78 6.27
N LEU A 142 5.47 -9.46 5.66
CA LEU A 142 4.91 -10.71 6.19
C LEU A 142 5.92 -11.85 6.20
N ASP A 143 6.83 -11.90 5.23
CA ASP A 143 7.91 -12.89 5.18
C ASP A 143 8.96 -12.63 6.28
N LYS A 144 9.28 -11.36 6.53
CA LYS A 144 10.34 -10.98 7.47
C LYS A 144 9.86 -10.90 8.93
N TYR A 145 8.59 -10.52 9.15
CA TYR A 145 8.01 -10.24 10.47
C TYR A 145 6.63 -10.89 10.65
N PRO A 146 6.49 -12.23 10.48
CA PRO A 146 5.18 -12.92 10.40
C PRO A 146 4.35 -12.85 11.69
N ASP A 147 5.01 -12.73 12.86
CA ASP A 147 4.40 -12.89 14.19
C ASP A 147 4.28 -11.56 14.95
N THR A 148 4.05 -10.47 14.22
CA THR A 148 3.82 -9.16 14.82
C THR A 148 2.35 -8.75 14.75
N ASP A 149 1.90 -7.84 15.63
CA ASP A 149 0.53 -7.29 15.57
C ASP A 149 0.28 -6.58 14.22
N TYR A 150 1.30 -5.97 13.64
CA TYR A 150 1.24 -5.35 12.30
C TYR A 150 0.97 -6.35 11.18
N SER A 151 1.37 -7.62 11.37
CA SER A 151 1.14 -8.67 10.37
C SER A 151 -0.32 -8.97 10.17
N LEU A 152 -1.16 -8.87 11.21
CA LEU A 152 -2.60 -9.10 11.12
C LEU A 152 -3.26 -8.07 10.23
N ASP A 153 -2.94 -6.79 10.43
CA ASP A 153 -3.44 -5.69 9.60
C ASP A 153 -2.99 -5.84 8.13
N LEU A 154 -1.72 -6.15 7.91
CA LEU A 154 -1.18 -6.32 6.56
C LEU A 154 -1.71 -7.57 5.86
N LYS A 155 -2.01 -8.67 6.57
CA LYS A 155 -2.69 -9.84 5.99
C LYS A 155 -4.08 -9.47 5.47
N PHE A 156 -4.84 -8.70 6.25
CA PHE A 156 -6.15 -8.20 5.80
C PHE A 156 -6.04 -7.30 4.57
N LYS A 157 -5.10 -6.35 4.57
CA LYS A 157 -4.84 -5.48 3.41
C LYS A 157 -4.40 -6.27 2.18
N LYS A 158 -3.59 -7.31 2.35
CA LYS A 158 -3.19 -8.22 1.27
C LYS A 158 -4.40 -8.93 0.65
N ASP A 159 -5.32 -9.44 1.48
CA ASP A 159 -6.52 -10.09 0.98
C ASP A 159 -7.40 -9.13 0.16
N LEU A 160 -7.51 -7.87 0.58
CA LEU A 160 -8.21 -6.84 -0.20
C LEU A 160 -7.53 -6.58 -1.55
N ILE A 161 -6.21 -6.43 -1.58
CA ILE A 161 -5.43 -6.27 -2.82
C ILE A 161 -5.63 -7.47 -3.75
N GLN A 162 -5.55 -8.69 -3.23
CA GLN A 162 -5.74 -9.90 -4.02
C GLN A 162 -7.15 -9.98 -4.63
N ASN A 163 -8.17 -9.59 -3.88
CA ASN A 163 -9.52 -9.49 -4.41
C ASN A 163 -9.63 -8.45 -5.55
N GLN A 164 -9.01 -7.29 -5.42
CA GLN A 164 -9.00 -6.27 -6.49
C GLN A 164 -8.26 -6.76 -7.74
N LEU A 165 -7.12 -7.43 -7.59
CA LEU A 165 -6.38 -8.01 -8.71
C LEU A 165 -7.18 -9.13 -9.42
N ALA A 166 -7.83 -10.01 -8.65
CA ALA A 166 -8.71 -11.05 -9.20
C ALA A 166 -9.92 -10.45 -9.93
N ALA A 167 -10.55 -9.41 -9.36
CA ALA A 167 -11.66 -8.68 -9.98
C ALA A 167 -11.25 -8.12 -11.35
N LYS A 168 -10.05 -7.54 -11.46
CA LYS A 168 -9.52 -7.02 -12.71
C LYS A 168 -9.33 -8.11 -13.76
N GLU A 169 -8.74 -9.25 -13.38
CA GLU A 169 -8.56 -10.38 -14.29
C GLU A 169 -9.91 -10.92 -14.76
N LEU A 170 -10.90 -11.02 -13.86
CA LEU A 170 -12.24 -11.45 -14.20
C LEU A 170 -12.95 -10.46 -15.15
N TYR A 171 -12.81 -9.16 -14.90
CA TYR A 171 -13.35 -8.13 -15.78
C TYR A 171 -12.80 -8.26 -17.21
N VAL A 172 -11.47 -8.42 -17.33
CA VAL A 172 -10.82 -8.62 -18.63
C VAL A 172 -11.25 -9.93 -19.29
N ALA A 173 -11.38 -11.02 -18.51
CA ALA A 173 -11.88 -12.29 -19.00
C ALA A 173 -13.30 -12.17 -19.57
N LYS A 174 -14.21 -11.51 -18.84
CA LYS A 174 -15.60 -11.25 -19.29
C LYS A 174 -15.65 -10.43 -20.59
N TYR A 175 -14.78 -9.44 -20.73
CA TYR A 175 -14.65 -8.69 -21.98
C TYR A 175 -14.27 -9.60 -23.14
N TYR A 176 -13.26 -10.48 -22.98
CA TYR A 176 -12.88 -11.43 -24.02
C TYR A 176 -13.96 -12.46 -24.33
N ILE A 177 -14.72 -12.91 -23.34
CA ILE A 177 -15.89 -13.80 -23.53
C ILE A 177 -16.91 -13.11 -24.41
N ASN A 178 -17.27 -11.87 -24.13
CA ASN A 178 -18.28 -11.11 -24.86
C ASN A 178 -17.92 -10.90 -26.33
N ILE A 179 -16.64 -10.80 -26.68
CA ILE A 179 -16.15 -10.69 -28.06
C ILE A 179 -15.69 -12.04 -28.64
N GLN A 180 -16.05 -13.15 -27.98
CA GLN A 180 -15.78 -14.53 -28.40
C GLN A 180 -14.29 -14.86 -28.63
N LYS A 181 -13.40 -14.21 -27.89
CA LYS A 181 -11.95 -14.49 -27.88
C LYS A 181 -11.62 -15.45 -26.73
N TRP A 182 -11.84 -16.75 -27.00
CA TRP A 182 -11.79 -17.80 -25.98
C TRP A 182 -10.42 -17.99 -25.34
N VAL A 183 -9.34 -18.02 -26.15
CA VAL A 183 -7.98 -18.27 -25.63
C VAL A 183 -7.52 -17.17 -24.65
N PRO A 184 -7.63 -15.87 -24.98
CA PRO A 184 -7.33 -14.81 -24.00
C PRO A 184 -8.22 -14.90 -22.75
N ALA A 185 -9.51 -15.20 -22.89
CA ALA A 185 -10.43 -15.35 -21.75
C ALA A 185 -9.98 -16.48 -20.82
N ILE A 186 -9.69 -17.66 -21.36
CA ILE A 186 -9.19 -18.82 -20.60
C ILE A 186 -7.90 -18.45 -19.86
N ASN A 187 -6.96 -17.75 -20.51
CA ASN A 187 -5.70 -17.37 -19.88
C ASN A 187 -5.94 -16.45 -18.68
N ARG A 188 -6.85 -15.47 -18.77
CA ARG A 188 -7.20 -14.58 -17.65
C ARG A 188 -7.86 -15.34 -16.51
N LEU A 189 -8.81 -16.22 -16.80
CA LEU A 189 -9.46 -17.05 -15.77
C LEU A 189 -8.46 -18.00 -15.10
N LYS A 190 -7.51 -18.58 -15.84
CA LYS A 190 -6.45 -19.42 -15.27
C LYS A 190 -5.51 -18.65 -14.32
N ILE A 191 -5.29 -17.34 -14.56
CA ILE A 191 -4.54 -16.49 -13.62
C ILE A 191 -5.27 -16.44 -12.28
N ILE A 192 -6.60 -16.27 -12.27
CA ILE A 192 -7.40 -16.26 -11.03
C ILE A 192 -7.25 -17.59 -10.30
N VAL A 193 -7.45 -18.71 -11.03
CA VAL A 193 -7.37 -20.06 -10.44
C VAL A 193 -5.98 -20.37 -9.86
N LYS A 194 -4.93 -19.84 -10.47
CA LYS A 194 -3.55 -20.12 -10.05
C LYS A 194 -3.05 -19.20 -8.93
N ASN A 195 -3.37 -17.90 -9.01
CA ASN A 195 -2.74 -16.88 -8.19
C ASN A 195 -3.68 -16.25 -7.16
N TYR A 196 -5.00 -16.42 -7.31
CA TYR A 196 -6.04 -15.76 -6.51
C TYR A 196 -7.14 -16.74 -6.07
N ASP A 197 -6.74 -17.97 -5.76
CA ASP A 197 -7.63 -19.08 -5.38
C ASP A 197 -8.40 -18.87 -4.07
N LYS A 198 -7.94 -17.93 -3.21
CA LYS A 198 -8.58 -17.57 -1.95
C LYS A 198 -9.54 -16.38 -2.06
N THR A 199 -9.70 -15.80 -3.25
CA THR A 199 -10.56 -14.64 -3.45
C THR A 199 -12.01 -15.06 -3.72
N ILE A 200 -12.94 -14.12 -3.50
CA ILE A 200 -14.37 -14.35 -3.79
C ILE A 200 -14.68 -14.60 -5.27
N PHE A 201 -13.71 -14.39 -6.16
CA PHE A 201 -13.86 -14.52 -7.60
C PHE A 201 -13.49 -15.90 -8.16
N ILE A 202 -12.94 -16.79 -7.33
CA ILE A 202 -12.48 -18.13 -7.77
C ILE A 202 -13.61 -18.98 -8.31
N GLU A 203 -14.77 -18.96 -7.66
CA GLU A 203 -15.91 -19.79 -8.04
C GLU A 203 -16.47 -19.38 -9.42
N GLU A 204 -16.66 -18.08 -9.64
CA GLU A 204 -17.08 -17.58 -10.96
C GLU A 204 -16.01 -17.89 -12.03
N ALA A 205 -14.73 -17.74 -11.73
CA ALA A 205 -13.65 -18.05 -12.67
C ALA A 205 -13.66 -19.53 -13.08
N LEU A 206 -13.85 -20.45 -12.13
CA LEU A 206 -13.99 -21.88 -12.42
C LEU A 206 -15.24 -22.18 -13.27
N HIS A 207 -16.38 -21.58 -12.92
CA HIS A 207 -17.61 -21.74 -13.70
C HIS A 207 -17.43 -21.25 -15.14
N ARG A 208 -16.84 -20.07 -15.35
CA ARG A 208 -16.57 -19.55 -16.70
C ARG A 208 -15.61 -20.44 -17.49
N LEU A 209 -14.65 -21.09 -16.83
CA LEU A 209 -13.82 -22.10 -17.50
C LEU A 209 -14.63 -23.32 -17.91
N VAL A 210 -15.58 -23.80 -17.09
CA VAL A 210 -16.51 -24.85 -17.47
C VAL A 210 -17.32 -24.45 -18.70
N GLU A 211 -17.94 -23.28 -18.71
CA GLU A 211 -18.75 -22.76 -19.80
C GLU A 211 -17.97 -22.72 -21.13
N ILE A 212 -16.78 -22.11 -21.12
CA ILE A 212 -15.98 -21.93 -22.34
C ILE A 212 -15.52 -23.27 -22.88
N HIS A 213 -15.02 -24.19 -22.04
CA HIS A 213 -14.55 -25.49 -22.50
C HIS A 213 -15.70 -26.34 -23.02
N TYR A 214 -16.87 -26.32 -22.37
CA TYR A 214 -18.08 -26.99 -22.85
C TYR A 214 -18.53 -26.44 -24.19
N TYR A 215 -18.58 -25.11 -24.35
CA TYR A 215 -18.94 -24.46 -25.60
C TYR A 215 -17.99 -24.84 -26.76
N LEU A 216 -16.71 -25.02 -26.49
CA LEU A 216 -15.70 -25.45 -27.46
C LEU A 216 -15.69 -26.96 -27.73
N GLY A 217 -16.57 -27.73 -27.08
CA GLY A 217 -16.61 -29.20 -27.20
C GLY A 217 -15.51 -29.94 -26.43
N LEU A 218 -14.74 -29.22 -25.58
CA LEU A 218 -13.67 -29.78 -24.75
C LEU A 218 -14.25 -30.31 -23.43
N ASN A 219 -15.07 -31.36 -23.53
CA ASN A 219 -15.87 -31.87 -22.41
C ASN A 219 -15.01 -32.35 -21.23
N ASP A 220 -13.86 -32.96 -21.47
CA ASP A 220 -12.97 -33.47 -20.43
C ASP A 220 -12.41 -32.31 -19.57
N GLU A 221 -11.97 -31.23 -20.21
CA GLU A 221 -11.51 -30.05 -19.54
C GLU A 221 -12.65 -29.34 -18.79
N ALA A 222 -13.84 -29.25 -19.36
CA ALA A 222 -15.02 -28.72 -18.69
C ALA A 222 -15.33 -29.51 -17.41
N GLN A 223 -15.35 -30.85 -17.50
CA GLN A 223 -15.56 -31.70 -16.31
C GLN A 223 -14.47 -31.55 -15.24
N LYS A 224 -13.23 -31.37 -15.66
CA LYS A 224 -12.11 -31.14 -14.73
C LYS A 224 -12.33 -29.88 -13.85
N TYR A 225 -12.69 -28.75 -14.48
CA TYR A 225 -12.99 -27.52 -13.72
C TYR A 225 -14.28 -27.63 -12.91
N ALA A 226 -15.30 -28.32 -13.39
CA ALA A 226 -16.52 -28.59 -12.64
C ALA A 226 -16.26 -29.48 -11.39
N LYS A 227 -15.39 -30.49 -11.53
CA LYS A 227 -14.96 -31.32 -10.37
C LYS A 227 -14.19 -30.48 -9.35
N LEU A 228 -13.30 -29.60 -9.80
CA LEU A 228 -12.56 -28.70 -8.92
C LEU A 228 -13.50 -27.75 -8.16
N LEU A 229 -14.48 -27.18 -8.86
CA LEU A 229 -15.52 -26.35 -8.28
C LEU A 229 -16.38 -27.14 -7.27
N GLY A 230 -16.80 -28.35 -7.63
CA GLY A 230 -17.61 -29.20 -6.74
C GLY A 230 -16.88 -29.70 -5.52
N TYR A 231 -15.58 -29.97 -5.62
CA TYR A 231 -14.77 -30.42 -4.50
C TYR A 231 -14.60 -29.32 -3.43
N ASN A 232 -14.34 -28.07 -3.87
CA ASN A 232 -14.05 -26.97 -2.97
C ASN A 232 -15.28 -26.13 -2.60
N TYR A 233 -16.31 -26.04 -3.48
CA TYR A 233 -17.40 -25.05 -3.38
C TYR A 233 -18.77 -25.68 -3.72
N ASN A 234 -19.08 -26.84 -3.17
CA ASN A 234 -20.22 -27.68 -3.52
C ASN A 234 -21.62 -27.10 -3.17
N SER A 235 -21.68 -25.98 -2.49
CA SER A 235 -22.93 -25.29 -2.11
C SER A 235 -23.15 -23.97 -2.84
N SER A 236 -22.27 -23.61 -3.76
CA SER A 236 -22.34 -22.33 -4.45
C SER A 236 -23.31 -22.37 -5.65
N GLU A 237 -23.84 -21.22 -5.99
CA GLU A 237 -24.66 -21.06 -7.19
C GLU A 237 -23.87 -21.41 -8.47
N TRP A 238 -22.58 -21.07 -8.51
CA TRP A 238 -21.69 -21.38 -9.63
C TRP A 238 -21.49 -22.88 -9.84
N PHE A 239 -21.42 -23.64 -8.72
CA PHE A 239 -21.40 -25.08 -8.79
C PHE A 239 -22.68 -25.64 -9.42
N GLU A 240 -23.84 -25.18 -8.95
CA GLU A 240 -25.13 -25.62 -9.50
C GLU A 240 -25.25 -25.32 -11.00
N GLN A 241 -24.86 -24.11 -11.42
CA GLN A 241 -24.91 -23.72 -12.83
C GLN A 241 -23.98 -24.59 -13.69
N SER A 242 -22.76 -24.88 -13.21
CA SER A 242 -21.81 -25.74 -13.91
C SER A 242 -22.31 -27.16 -14.07
N TYR A 243 -22.91 -27.75 -13.05
CA TYR A 243 -23.46 -29.09 -13.11
C TYR A 243 -24.71 -29.18 -13.99
N LYS A 244 -25.58 -28.17 -13.96
CA LYS A 244 -26.73 -28.08 -14.88
C LYS A 244 -26.30 -27.99 -16.35
N LEU A 245 -25.20 -27.31 -16.64
CA LEU A 245 -24.65 -27.19 -17.98
C LEU A 245 -24.13 -28.54 -18.50
N LEU A 246 -23.41 -29.31 -17.68
CA LEU A 246 -22.81 -30.58 -18.03
C LEU A 246 -23.81 -31.75 -18.01
N ASN A 247 -24.84 -31.67 -17.18
CA ASN A 247 -25.86 -32.70 -17.02
C ASN A 247 -27.25 -32.05 -16.94
N LYS A 248 -28.00 -32.11 -18.05
CA LYS A 248 -29.35 -31.53 -18.17
C LYS A 248 -30.35 -32.08 -17.16
N ASP A 249 -30.13 -33.32 -16.67
CA ASP A 249 -30.98 -33.99 -15.70
C ASP A 249 -30.60 -33.70 -14.24
N TYR A 250 -29.57 -32.89 -14.00
CA TYR A 250 -29.13 -32.55 -12.66
C TYR A 250 -30.21 -31.78 -11.90
N LYS A 251 -30.75 -32.44 -10.85
CA LYS A 251 -31.71 -31.85 -9.91
C LYS A 251 -31.03 -31.63 -8.55
N ILE A 252 -31.08 -30.39 -8.06
CA ILE A 252 -30.52 -30.04 -6.75
C ILE A 252 -31.23 -30.85 -5.66
N SER A 253 -30.50 -31.59 -4.86
CA SER A 253 -31.04 -32.20 -3.65
C SER A 253 -31.56 -31.11 -2.72
N LYS A 254 -32.83 -31.18 -2.29
CA LYS A 254 -33.47 -30.19 -1.40
C LYS A 254 -32.72 -29.96 -0.07
N LYS A 255 -31.75 -30.79 0.29
CA LYS A 255 -30.92 -30.64 1.50
C LYS A 255 -29.93 -29.47 1.43
N THR A 256 -29.54 -29.00 0.26
CA THR A 256 -28.60 -27.88 0.09
C THR A 256 -29.29 -26.50 0.20
N LYS A 257 -30.62 -26.44 0.20
CA LYS A 257 -31.39 -25.17 0.33
C LYS A 257 -31.50 -24.58 1.73
N VAL A 258 -30.93 -25.22 2.76
CA VAL A 258 -31.17 -24.82 4.17
C VAL A 258 -30.24 -23.67 4.63
N LEU A 259 -29.28 -23.23 3.84
CA LEU A 259 -28.34 -22.17 4.21
C LEU A 259 -28.56 -20.81 3.55
N ASN A 260 -29.54 -20.66 2.67
CA ASN A 260 -30.01 -19.33 2.23
C ASN A 260 -31.01 -18.77 3.26
N ASN A 261 -30.51 -18.42 4.44
CA ASN A 261 -31.33 -17.97 5.54
C ASN A 261 -31.46 -16.44 5.53
N ASP A 262 -32.26 -15.87 4.59
CA ASP A 262 -32.83 -14.53 4.75
C ASP A 262 -33.54 -14.34 6.11
N SER A 263 -33.92 -15.44 6.76
CA SER A 263 -34.56 -15.44 8.10
C SER A 263 -33.56 -15.16 9.22
N PHE A 264 -32.26 -15.50 9.07
CA PHE A 264 -31.25 -15.28 10.12
C PHE A 264 -30.86 -13.79 10.20
N LEU A 265 -30.64 -13.15 9.06
CA LEU A 265 -30.37 -11.71 8.99
C LEU A 265 -31.59 -10.88 9.41
N LYS A 266 -32.83 -11.29 9.05
CA LYS A 266 -34.05 -10.65 9.55
C LYS A 266 -34.24 -10.81 11.06
N LYS A 267 -33.87 -11.95 11.65
CA LYS A 267 -33.90 -12.14 13.10
C LYS A 267 -32.87 -11.29 13.85
N ILE A 268 -31.69 -11.07 13.28
CA ILE A 268 -30.66 -10.19 13.86
C ILE A 268 -31.13 -8.73 13.76
N LEU A 269 -31.61 -8.28 12.60
CA LEU A 269 -32.10 -6.92 12.41
C LEU A 269 -33.33 -6.56 13.27
N ASN A 270 -34.20 -7.52 13.57
CA ASN A 270 -35.35 -7.33 14.48
C ASN A 270 -34.97 -7.38 15.98
N LYS A 271 -33.75 -7.78 16.35
CA LYS A 271 -33.24 -7.69 17.74
C LYS A 271 -32.45 -6.41 18.03
N ILE A 272 -32.17 -5.61 17.03
CA ILE A 272 -31.42 -4.34 17.13
C ILE A 272 -32.39 -3.13 17.08
N LYS A 273 -33.70 -3.37 16.86
CA LYS A 273 -34.77 -2.41 17.13
C LYS A 273 -35.34 -2.66 18.52
#